data_521d5bffae2a89c460f385bd32614227
#
_entry.id   521d5bffae2a89c460f385bd32614227
#
_cell.length_a   1.000
_cell.length_b   1.000
_cell.length_c   1.000
_cell.angle_alpha   90.00
_cell.angle_beta   90.00
_cell.angle_gamma   90.00
#
_symmetry.space_group_name_H-M   'P 1'
#
loop_
_entity.id
_entity.type
_entity.pdbx_description
1 polymer ?
#
loop_
_entity_poly.entity_id
_entity_poly.type
_entity_poly.pdbx_seq_one_letter_code
_entity_poly.pdbx_strand_id
1 'polypeptide(L)'
;MQRNLNINDEKERILRIINKVTKGLDIEAICIYGSRVAGYANEKSDYDLIVVINNYKKKVRYRYIFDKIEISAIFVDKESLVYDAKEAKLGEFIVGRLLNPYEVLLNKKFFDSIEIEYKKRIILELSERLQIRYRSLIEYLRVPSEYFLFQKLNFRMRMYPPVKYSYIMTYSGKINSRNIKKSVKGFDRAAKLLQKENQLHFEDGIIRMNMNKRRNRFVMNLMIVRRIINHYYIHLKAGRVKYNIAFKELFSKISRKKHIKEIPEYLIKPESLLKTS
;
A
#
# COMPACT_ATOMS: atom_id res chain seq x y z
N MET A 1 -5.58 -28.76 20.02
CA MET A 1 -4.13 -28.63 20.21
C MET A 1 -3.56 -27.69 19.15
N GLN A 2 -3.49 -26.39 19.44
CA GLN A 2 -2.87 -25.39 18.55
C GLN A 2 -1.36 -25.63 18.62
N ARG A 3 -0.75 -26.10 17.53
CA ARG A 3 0.70 -26.05 17.37
C ARG A 3 1.11 -24.58 17.28
N ASN A 4 1.70 -24.06 18.35
CA ASN A 4 2.52 -22.84 18.29
C ASN A 4 3.72 -23.14 17.37
N LEU A 5 3.53 -23.12 16.06
CA LEU A 5 4.63 -23.06 15.12
C LEU A 5 5.38 -21.77 15.42
N ASN A 6 6.65 -21.90 15.75
CA ASN A 6 7.52 -20.76 16.03
C ASN A 6 7.49 -19.85 14.79
N ILE A 7 7.17 -18.57 14.96
CA ILE A 7 7.05 -17.58 13.86
C ILE A 7 8.32 -17.57 12.99
N ASN A 8 9.47 -17.88 13.59
CA ASN A 8 10.74 -18.00 12.87
C ASN A 8 10.75 -19.21 11.92
N ASP A 9 10.17 -20.35 12.29
CA ASP A 9 10.11 -21.54 11.45
C ASP A 9 9.27 -21.33 10.20
N GLU A 10 8.18 -20.56 10.31
CA GLU A 10 7.34 -20.21 9.16
C GLU A 10 8.08 -19.28 8.17
N LYS A 11 8.82 -18.30 8.67
CA LYS A 11 9.62 -17.39 7.84
C LYS A 11 10.73 -18.12 7.08
N GLU A 12 11.47 -18.98 7.77
CA GLU A 12 12.49 -19.81 7.13
C GLU A 12 11.92 -20.74 6.07
N ARG A 13 10.74 -21.29 6.34
CA ARG A 13 10.04 -22.12 5.38
C ARG A 13 9.64 -21.35 4.13
N ILE A 14 9.07 -20.13 4.29
CA ILE A 14 8.74 -19.24 3.17
C ILE A 14 9.99 -18.96 2.34
N LEU A 15 11.10 -18.58 2.98
CA LEU A 15 12.36 -18.29 2.31
C LEU A 15 12.89 -19.49 1.52
N ARG A 16 12.84 -20.71 2.11
CA ARG A 16 13.24 -21.96 1.41
C ARG A 16 12.38 -22.22 0.16
N ILE A 17 11.06 -22.04 0.25
CA ILE A 17 10.14 -22.22 -0.89
C ILE A 17 10.45 -21.18 -1.99
N ILE A 18 10.60 -19.90 -1.61
CA ILE A 18 10.91 -18.84 -2.58
C ILE A 18 12.24 -19.09 -3.25
N ASN A 19 13.30 -19.45 -2.52
CA ASN A 19 14.61 -19.77 -3.10
C ASN A 19 14.54 -20.95 -4.11
N LYS A 20 13.74 -21.98 -3.80
CA LYS A 20 13.50 -23.10 -4.71
C LYS A 20 12.83 -22.66 -6.02
N VAL A 21 11.84 -21.77 -5.94
CA VAL A 21 11.05 -21.28 -7.11
C VAL A 21 11.82 -20.24 -7.93
N THR A 22 12.75 -19.53 -7.32
CA THR A 22 13.57 -18.49 -7.92
C THR A 22 15.00 -18.92 -8.22
N LYS A 23 15.26 -20.22 -8.29
CA LYS A 23 16.61 -20.77 -8.54
C LYS A 23 17.30 -20.06 -9.70
N GLY A 24 18.47 -19.49 -9.44
CA GLY A 24 19.27 -18.73 -10.41
C GLY A 24 18.84 -17.26 -10.62
N LEU A 25 17.89 -16.75 -9.84
CA LEU A 25 17.53 -15.32 -9.84
C LEU A 25 18.18 -14.61 -8.63
N ASP A 26 18.66 -13.40 -8.87
CA ASP A 26 19.22 -12.52 -7.84
C ASP A 26 18.11 -11.79 -7.07
N ILE A 27 17.82 -12.27 -5.86
CA ILE A 27 16.76 -11.72 -5.00
C ILE A 27 17.31 -10.55 -4.20
N GLU A 28 16.78 -9.36 -4.44
CA GLU A 28 17.12 -8.14 -3.68
C GLU A 28 16.40 -8.06 -2.32
N ALA A 29 15.10 -8.33 -2.28
CA ALA A 29 14.30 -8.15 -1.07
C ALA A 29 13.01 -8.98 -1.08
N ILE A 30 12.51 -9.33 0.11
CA ILE A 30 11.24 -10.07 0.28
C ILE A 30 10.46 -9.46 1.44
N CYS A 31 9.14 -9.23 1.26
CA CYS A 31 8.24 -8.91 2.37
C CYS A 31 6.92 -9.70 2.30
N ILE A 32 6.31 -9.91 3.46
CA ILE A 32 4.96 -10.43 3.64
C ILE A 32 4.02 -9.24 3.84
N TYR A 33 2.84 -9.28 3.23
CA TYR A 33 1.75 -8.32 3.46
C TYR A 33 0.41 -9.08 3.56
N GLY A 34 -0.71 -8.37 3.56
CA GLY A 34 -2.05 -9.00 3.52
C GLY A 34 -2.58 -9.44 4.88
N SER A 35 -3.51 -10.41 4.87
CA SER A 35 -4.33 -10.78 6.02
C SER A 35 -3.53 -11.27 7.23
N ARG A 36 -2.45 -12.02 7.01
CA ARG A 36 -1.60 -12.57 8.09
C ARG A 36 -0.88 -11.47 8.87
N VAL A 37 -0.34 -10.47 8.18
CA VAL A 37 0.33 -9.33 8.84
C VAL A 37 -0.67 -8.34 9.43
N ALA A 38 -1.81 -8.16 8.77
CA ALA A 38 -2.88 -7.28 9.23
C ALA A 38 -3.72 -7.88 10.38
N GLY A 39 -3.59 -9.20 10.65
CA GLY A 39 -4.19 -9.85 11.81
C GLY A 39 -5.64 -10.30 11.63
N TYR A 40 -6.14 -10.45 10.39
CA TYR A 40 -7.46 -10.98 10.10
C TYR A 40 -7.43 -12.29 9.27
N ALA A 41 -6.26 -12.93 9.19
CA ALA A 41 -6.11 -14.22 8.53
C ALA A 41 -6.88 -15.33 9.26
N ASN A 42 -7.31 -16.33 8.51
CA ASN A 42 -7.80 -17.61 9.01
C ASN A 42 -6.87 -18.76 8.56
N GLU A 43 -7.19 -19.99 8.95
CA GLU A 43 -6.37 -21.18 8.63
C GLU A 43 -6.15 -21.39 7.13
N LYS A 44 -7.13 -21.00 6.30
CA LYS A 44 -7.09 -21.12 4.83
C LYS A 44 -6.48 -19.90 4.14
N SER A 45 -5.97 -18.93 4.89
CA SER A 45 -5.36 -17.74 4.31
C SER A 45 -3.96 -18.06 3.79
N ASP A 46 -3.70 -17.66 2.55
CA ASP A 46 -2.38 -17.73 1.93
C ASP A 46 -1.40 -16.71 2.52
N TYR A 47 -0.13 -16.84 2.19
CA TYR A 47 0.90 -15.84 2.45
C TYR A 47 1.05 -14.95 1.24
N ASP A 48 0.67 -13.69 1.35
CA ASP A 48 0.88 -12.69 0.32
C ASP A 48 2.32 -12.14 0.36
N LEU A 49 3.10 -12.30 -0.72
CA LEU A 49 4.50 -11.87 -0.79
C LEU A 49 4.75 -10.85 -1.90
N ILE A 50 5.70 -9.95 -1.64
CA ILE A 50 6.42 -9.20 -2.68
C ILE A 50 7.85 -9.72 -2.68
N VAL A 51 8.30 -10.23 -3.84
CA VAL A 51 9.66 -10.71 -4.10
C VAL A 51 10.30 -9.80 -5.13
N VAL A 52 11.31 -9.05 -4.70
CA VAL A 52 12.04 -8.09 -5.55
C VAL A 52 13.28 -8.77 -6.11
N ILE A 53 13.47 -8.69 -7.41
CA ILE A 53 14.53 -9.38 -8.13
C ILE A 53 15.32 -8.37 -8.96
N ASN A 54 16.65 -8.43 -8.90
CA ASN A 54 17.51 -7.61 -9.72
C ASN A 54 17.44 -8.05 -11.19
N ASN A 55 17.30 -7.10 -12.10
CA ASN A 55 17.28 -7.33 -13.56
C ASN A 55 16.21 -8.35 -14.02
N TYR A 56 15.04 -8.36 -13.38
CA TYR A 56 13.97 -9.31 -13.70
C TYR A 56 13.35 -9.03 -15.08
N LYS A 57 13.68 -9.86 -16.09
CA LYS A 57 13.26 -9.68 -17.49
C LYS A 57 11.75 -9.53 -17.67
N LYS A 58 10.92 -10.23 -16.88
CA LYS A 58 9.45 -10.18 -16.97
C LYS A 58 8.84 -8.91 -16.38
N LYS A 59 9.63 -8.08 -15.70
CA LYS A 59 9.27 -6.87 -14.97
C LYS A 59 8.27 -7.10 -13.84
N VAL A 60 7.15 -7.76 -14.05
CA VAL A 60 6.17 -8.16 -13.03
C VAL A 60 5.56 -9.51 -13.38
N ARG A 61 5.45 -10.40 -12.41
CA ARG A 61 4.78 -11.68 -12.53
C ARG A 61 4.09 -12.07 -11.23
N TYR A 62 2.86 -12.53 -11.33
CA TYR A 62 2.11 -13.11 -10.20
C TYR A 62 2.18 -14.64 -10.27
N ARG A 63 2.40 -15.31 -9.12
CA ARG A 63 2.42 -16.77 -9.02
C ARG A 63 1.72 -17.22 -7.74
N TYR A 64 0.91 -18.24 -7.86
CA TYR A 64 0.48 -19.09 -6.76
C TYR A 64 1.48 -20.25 -6.63
N ILE A 65 1.93 -20.49 -5.42
CA ILE A 65 2.85 -21.58 -5.10
C ILE A 65 2.17 -22.44 -4.06
N PHE A 66 1.90 -23.70 -4.46
CA PHE A 66 1.28 -24.71 -3.62
C PHE A 66 2.38 -25.65 -3.14
N ASP A 67 2.68 -25.58 -1.87
CA ASP A 67 3.55 -26.51 -1.15
C ASP A 67 2.83 -26.82 0.17
N LYS A 68 3.52 -27.25 1.21
CA LYS A 68 2.92 -27.42 2.56
C LYS A 68 2.23 -26.14 3.10
N ILE A 69 2.50 -24.99 2.52
CA ILE A 69 1.82 -23.69 2.74
C ILE A 69 1.47 -23.08 1.39
N GLU A 70 0.38 -22.30 1.35
CA GLU A 70 -0.05 -21.60 0.16
C GLU A 70 0.57 -20.20 0.14
N ILE A 71 1.23 -19.86 -0.96
CA ILE A 71 1.90 -18.58 -1.15
C ILE A 71 1.38 -17.89 -2.41
N SER A 72 0.99 -16.65 -2.26
CA SER A 72 0.53 -15.74 -3.30
C SER A 72 1.64 -14.68 -3.53
N ALA A 73 2.55 -14.93 -4.48
CA ALA A 73 3.74 -14.12 -4.66
C ALA A 73 3.67 -13.20 -5.88
N ILE A 74 4.05 -11.93 -5.69
CA ILE A 74 4.34 -10.99 -6.77
C ILE A 74 5.83 -10.87 -6.92
N PHE A 75 6.35 -11.34 -8.05
CA PHE A 75 7.73 -11.15 -8.46
C PHE A 75 7.83 -9.83 -9.22
N VAL A 76 8.73 -8.95 -8.81
CA VAL A 76 8.90 -7.64 -9.43
C VAL A 76 10.38 -7.30 -9.62
N ASP A 77 10.67 -6.66 -10.75
CA ASP A 77 11.97 -6.08 -11.03
C ASP A 77 12.24 -4.89 -10.08
N LYS A 78 13.45 -4.83 -9.53
CA LYS A 78 13.89 -3.80 -8.58
C LYS A 78 13.67 -2.38 -9.10
N GLU A 79 14.17 -2.07 -10.29
CA GLU A 79 14.01 -0.74 -10.88
C GLU A 79 12.54 -0.39 -11.12
N SER A 80 11.76 -1.37 -11.61
CA SER A 80 10.33 -1.18 -11.84
C SER A 80 9.58 -0.82 -10.55
N LEU A 81 9.94 -1.42 -9.41
CA LEU A 81 9.35 -1.08 -8.10
C LEU A 81 9.78 0.31 -7.62
N VAL A 82 11.06 0.67 -7.81
CA VAL A 82 11.56 2.02 -7.49
C VAL A 82 10.79 3.09 -8.27
N TYR A 83 10.62 2.89 -9.59
CA TYR A 83 9.84 3.81 -10.43
C TYR A 83 8.35 3.81 -10.10
N ASP A 84 7.79 2.68 -9.64
CA ASP A 84 6.39 2.66 -9.16
C ASP A 84 6.22 3.49 -7.88
N ALA A 85 7.20 3.47 -6.98
CA ALA A 85 7.21 4.31 -5.79
C ALA A 85 7.31 5.80 -6.13
N LYS A 86 8.23 6.19 -7.00
CA LYS A 86 8.50 7.60 -7.36
C LYS A 86 7.46 8.19 -8.31
N GLU A 87 7.00 7.45 -9.31
CA GLU A 87 6.25 7.99 -10.46
C GLU A 87 4.95 7.25 -10.77
N ALA A 88 4.59 6.22 -9.99
CA ALA A 88 3.45 5.34 -10.24
C ALA A 88 3.48 4.65 -11.63
N LYS A 89 4.69 4.27 -12.11
CA LYS A 89 4.84 3.65 -13.45
C LYS A 89 4.08 2.34 -13.61
N LEU A 90 3.92 1.57 -12.52
CA LEU A 90 3.09 0.36 -12.49
C LEU A 90 1.65 0.66 -12.00
N GLY A 91 1.23 1.92 -11.99
CA GLY A 91 -0.08 2.32 -11.50
C GLY A 91 -0.30 2.05 -10.00
N GLU A 92 0.78 1.99 -9.24
CA GLU A 92 0.78 1.61 -7.82
C GLU A 92 0.25 0.17 -7.58
N PHE A 93 0.35 -0.68 -8.58
CA PHE A 93 -0.13 -2.05 -8.47
C PHE A 93 0.57 -2.82 -7.35
N ILE A 94 1.88 -2.58 -7.18
CA ILE A 94 2.69 -3.26 -6.17
C ILE A 94 2.92 -2.37 -4.95
N VAL A 95 3.47 -1.17 -5.17
CA VAL A 95 3.82 -0.27 -4.06
C VAL A 95 2.59 0.12 -3.21
N GLY A 96 1.40 0.13 -3.79
CA GLY A 96 0.16 0.39 -3.08
C GLY A 96 -0.17 -0.64 -1.98
N ARG A 97 0.49 -1.80 -1.94
CA ARG A 97 0.37 -2.78 -0.85
C ARG A 97 1.09 -2.33 0.42
N LEU A 98 2.11 -1.46 0.27
CA LEU A 98 2.83 -0.86 1.39
C LEU A 98 2.05 0.26 2.12
N LEU A 99 0.80 0.51 1.71
CA LEU A 99 -0.16 1.28 2.52
C LEU A 99 -0.65 0.48 3.72
N ASN A 100 -0.71 -0.86 3.59
CA ASN A 100 -1.06 -1.77 4.69
C ASN A 100 0.20 -2.12 5.50
N PRO A 101 0.02 -2.60 6.73
CA PRO A 101 1.11 -3.23 7.47
C PRO A 101 1.75 -4.35 6.66
N TYR A 102 3.06 -4.39 6.68
CA TYR A 102 3.87 -5.44 6.07
C TYR A 102 5.01 -5.85 6.99
N GLU A 103 5.60 -7.01 6.73
CA GLU A 103 6.72 -7.55 7.48
C GLU A 103 7.83 -7.96 6.50
N VAL A 104 9.05 -7.50 6.75
CA VAL A 104 10.18 -7.77 5.86
C VAL A 104 10.90 -9.04 6.28
N LEU A 105 11.11 -9.95 5.32
CA LEU A 105 11.90 -11.16 5.47
C LEU A 105 13.35 -10.99 5.04
N LEU A 106 13.57 -10.19 3.99
CA LEU A 106 14.89 -9.93 3.42
C LEU A 106 15.02 -8.46 3.03
N ASN A 107 16.15 -7.82 3.38
CA ASN A 107 16.53 -6.46 3.05
C ASN A 107 15.51 -5.38 3.49
N LYS A 108 15.43 -5.18 4.79
CA LYS A 108 14.55 -4.16 5.40
C LYS A 108 14.87 -2.74 4.91
N LYS A 109 16.17 -2.40 4.72
CA LYS A 109 16.58 -1.06 4.27
C LYS A 109 15.98 -0.71 2.90
N PHE A 110 15.91 -1.68 2.00
CA PHE A 110 15.32 -1.50 0.69
C PHE A 110 13.81 -1.17 0.79
N PHE A 111 13.02 -1.99 1.52
CA PHE A 111 11.59 -1.73 1.67
C PHE A 111 11.30 -0.43 2.43
N ASP A 112 12.10 -0.08 3.45
CA ASP A 112 11.97 1.20 4.15
C ASP A 112 12.17 2.38 3.18
N SER A 113 13.14 2.30 2.27
CA SER A 113 13.37 3.35 1.26
C SER A 113 12.22 3.46 0.25
N ILE A 114 11.70 2.32 -0.25
CA ILE A 114 10.56 2.27 -1.17
C ILE A 114 9.30 2.84 -0.51
N GLU A 115 9.02 2.45 0.73
CA GLU A 115 7.88 2.97 1.50
C GLU A 115 7.95 4.48 1.66
N ILE A 116 9.12 5.00 2.04
CA ILE A 116 9.33 6.43 2.25
C ILE A 116 9.13 7.20 0.94
N GLU A 117 9.76 6.80 -0.15
CA GLU A 117 9.59 7.45 -1.45
C GLU A 117 8.13 7.46 -1.90
N TYR A 118 7.43 6.35 -1.73
CA TYR A 118 6.01 6.26 -2.05
C TYR A 118 5.17 7.21 -1.20
N LYS A 119 5.41 7.26 0.11
CA LYS A 119 4.65 8.11 1.04
C LYS A 119 4.99 9.59 0.87
N LYS A 120 6.24 9.96 0.56
CA LYS A 120 6.62 11.34 0.14
C LYS A 120 5.77 11.78 -1.05
N ARG A 121 5.70 10.96 -2.10
CA ARG A 121 4.88 11.26 -3.27
C ARG A 121 3.40 11.43 -2.93
N ILE A 122 2.82 10.55 -2.07
CA ILE A 122 1.43 10.68 -1.65
C ILE A 122 1.19 12.02 -0.93
N ILE A 123 2.05 12.38 0.02
CA ILE A 123 1.96 13.65 0.76
C ILE A 123 1.94 14.81 -0.25
N LEU A 124 2.90 14.89 -1.15
CA LEU A 124 3.01 15.98 -2.12
C LEU A 124 1.79 16.05 -3.05
N GLU A 125 1.35 14.92 -3.63
CA GLU A 125 0.19 14.88 -4.52
C GLU A 125 -1.11 15.31 -3.81
N LEU A 126 -1.32 14.91 -2.57
CA LEU A 126 -2.51 15.27 -1.81
C LEU A 126 -2.43 16.69 -1.26
N SER A 127 -1.24 17.17 -0.90
CA SER A 127 -1.00 18.58 -0.53
C SER A 127 -1.35 19.52 -1.68
N GLU A 128 -0.93 19.21 -2.91
CA GLU A 128 -1.31 20.00 -4.09
C GLU A 128 -2.85 20.05 -4.29
N ARG A 129 -3.56 18.95 -4.02
CA ARG A 129 -5.04 18.92 -4.09
C ARG A 129 -5.68 19.78 -3.02
N LEU A 130 -5.17 19.73 -1.80
CA LEU A 130 -5.65 20.58 -0.71
C LEU A 130 -5.42 22.06 -1.03
N GLN A 131 -4.27 22.42 -1.57
CA GLN A 131 -3.98 23.80 -2.02
C GLN A 131 -4.98 24.29 -3.07
N ILE A 132 -5.35 23.43 -4.05
CA ILE A 132 -6.36 23.79 -5.05
C ILE A 132 -7.74 23.96 -4.42
N ARG A 133 -8.09 23.13 -3.44
CA ARG A 133 -9.40 23.14 -2.79
C ARG A 133 -9.58 24.30 -1.82
N TYR A 134 -8.59 24.54 -0.97
CA TYR A 134 -8.67 25.48 0.16
C TYR A 134 -7.98 26.82 -0.12
N ARG A 135 -7.20 26.94 -1.18
CA ARG A 135 -6.55 28.18 -1.65
C ARG A 135 -5.87 28.95 -0.50
N SER A 136 -6.35 30.16 -0.18
CA SER A 136 -5.80 31.05 0.87
C SER A 136 -5.95 30.47 2.29
N LEU A 137 -6.87 29.54 2.51
CA LEU A 137 -7.07 28.92 3.82
C LEU A 137 -6.05 27.80 4.10
N ILE A 138 -5.21 27.44 3.14
CA ILE A 138 -4.27 26.31 3.26
C ILE A 138 -3.26 26.49 4.40
N GLU A 139 -2.88 27.73 4.69
CA GLU A 139 -1.91 28.08 5.74
C GLU A 139 -2.43 27.78 7.15
N TYR A 140 -3.76 27.87 7.33
CA TYR A 140 -4.43 27.57 8.59
C TYR A 140 -4.79 26.09 8.72
N LEU A 141 -4.60 25.30 7.66
CA LEU A 141 -5.01 23.91 7.65
C LEU A 141 -3.96 23.03 8.35
N ARG A 142 -4.39 22.36 9.41
CA ARG A 142 -3.62 21.34 10.14
C ARG A 142 -4.01 19.96 9.64
N VAL A 143 -3.08 19.29 8.95
CA VAL A 143 -3.34 18.02 8.29
C VAL A 143 -2.62 16.90 9.03
N PRO A 144 -3.34 16.01 9.77
CA PRO A 144 -2.69 14.89 10.42
C PRO A 144 -2.20 13.86 9.40
N SER A 145 -1.12 13.15 9.73
CA SER A 145 -0.52 12.11 8.86
C SER A 145 -1.53 11.04 8.45
N GLU A 146 -2.50 10.71 9.31
CA GLU A 146 -3.59 9.77 9.04
C GLU A 146 -4.44 10.20 7.84
N TYR A 147 -4.63 11.51 7.62
CA TYR A 147 -5.37 12.01 6.45
C TYR A 147 -4.80 11.48 5.15
N PHE A 148 -3.47 11.50 5.00
CA PHE A 148 -2.82 11.04 3.76
C PHE A 148 -3.00 9.54 3.54
N LEU A 149 -2.95 8.75 4.61
CA LEU A 149 -3.26 7.32 4.57
C LEU A 149 -4.70 7.09 4.09
N PHE A 150 -5.68 7.65 4.80
CA PHE A 150 -7.09 7.36 4.54
C PHE A 150 -7.59 7.95 3.23
N GLN A 151 -7.11 9.14 2.86
CA GLN A 151 -7.42 9.73 1.56
C GLN A 151 -6.88 8.87 0.40
N LYS A 152 -5.68 8.31 0.57
CA LYS A 152 -5.12 7.41 -0.42
C LYS A 152 -5.86 6.07 -0.49
N LEU A 153 -6.21 5.48 0.63
CA LEU A 153 -7.02 4.25 0.69
C LEU A 153 -8.40 4.46 0.04
N ASN A 154 -9.09 5.55 0.39
CA ASN A 154 -10.39 5.91 -0.21
C ASN A 154 -10.29 6.05 -1.72
N PHE A 155 -9.29 6.80 -2.21
CA PHE A 155 -9.04 6.92 -3.65
C PHE A 155 -8.85 5.55 -4.31
N ARG A 156 -8.02 4.67 -3.71
CA ARG A 156 -7.76 3.34 -4.27
C ARG A 156 -8.99 2.43 -4.23
N MET A 157 -9.82 2.51 -3.18
CA MET A 157 -11.08 1.74 -3.11
C MET A 157 -12.07 2.12 -4.21
N ARG A 158 -12.08 3.41 -4.62
CA ARG A 158 -12.92 3.90 -5.73
C ARG A 158 -12.39 3.46 -7.09
N MET A 159 -11.08 3.53 -7.29
CA MET A 159 -10.44 3.23 -8.58
C MET A 159 -10.20 1.74 -8.81
N TYR A 160 -9.99 0.96 -7.73
CA TYR A 160 -9.67 -0.45 -7.77
C TYR A 160 -10.54 -1.23 -6.78
N PRO A 161 -11.84 -1.44 -7.08
CA PRO A 161 -12.78 -2.07 -6.15
C PRO A 161 -12.30 -3.38 -5.48
N PRO A 162 -11.50 -4.25 -6.14
CA PRO A 162 -10.98 -5.47 -5.51
C PRO A 162 -10.16 -5.25 -4.24
N VAL A 163 -9.53 -4.07 -4.04
CA VAL A 163 -8.75 -3.80 -2.81
C VAL A 163 -9.63 -3.39 -1.62
N LYS A 164 -10.91 -3.07 -1.86
CA LYS A 164 -11.82 -2.54 -0.84
C LYS A 164 -11.94 -3.47 0.36
N TYR A 165 -12.14 -4.76 0.13
CA TYR A 165 -12.25 -5.75 1.21
C TYR A 165 -11.00 -5.76 2.10
N SER A 166 -9.81 -5.84 1.50
CA SER A 166 -8.55 -5.86 2.24
C SER A 166 -8.38 -4.62 3.12
N TYR A 167 -8.68 -3.42 2.58
CA TYR A 167 -8.54 -2.18 3.35
C TYR A 167 -9.55 -2.08 4.50
N ILE A 168 -10.81 -2.44 4.26
CA ILE A 168 -11.83 -2.46 5.32
C ILE A 168 -11.40 -3.43 6.43
N MET A 169 -11.00 -4.65 6.10
CA MET A 169 -10.57 -5.63 7.10
C MET A 169 -9.31 -5.20 7.86
N THR A 170 -8.38 -4.52 7.19
CA THR A 170 -7.15 -4.04 7.81
C THR A 170 -7.39 -2.89 8.80
N TYR A 171 -8.33 -1.98 8.48
CA TYR A 171 -8.49 -0.72 9.21
C TYR A 171 -9.81 -0.60 9.98
N SER A 172 -10.64 -1.66 10.03
CA SER A 172 -11.86 -1.73 10.81
C SER A 172 -11.75 -2.76 11.93
N GLY A 173 -12.53 -2.58 13.00
CA GLY A 173 -12.61 -3.53 14.12
C GLY A 173 -11.48 -3.37 15.16
N LYS A 174 -11.28 -4.40 15.99
CA LYS A 174 -10.40 -4.34 17.18
C LYS A 174 -8.91 -4.13 16.87
N ILE A 175 -8.45 -4.49 15.66
CA ILE A 175 -7.02 -4.44 15.27
C ILE A 175 -6.66 -3.10 14.62
N ASN A 176 -7.64 -2.26 14.36
CA ASN A 176 -7.48 -1.06 13.53
C ASN A 176 -6.40 -0.09 14.09
N SER A 177 -6.42 0.20 15.40
CA SER A 177 -5.48 1.17 16.01
C SER A 177 -4.00 0.74 15.85
N ARG A 178 -3.70 -0.55 15.98
CA ARG A 178 -2.37 -1.11 15.74
C ARG A 178 -1.95 -0.92 14.29
N ASN A 179 -2.83 -1.26 13.36
CA ASN A 179 -2.55 -1.19 11.93
C ASN A 179 -2.40 0.26 11.44
N ILE A 180 -3.26 1.16 11.96
CA ILE A 180 -3.14 2.61 11.69
C ILE A 180 -1.78 3.10 12.15
N LYS A 181 -1.39 2.88 13.43
CA LYS A 181 -0.10 3.30 13.96
C LYS A 181 1.08 2.80 13.12
N LYS A 182 1.06 1.53 12.71
CA LYS A 182 2.11 0.96 11.85
C LYS A 182 2.20 1.67 10.50
N SER A 183 1.06 1.89 9.86
CA SER A 183 1.00 2.47 8.51
C SER A 183 1.30 3.97 8.53
N VAL A 184 0.83 4.71 9.55
CA VAL A 184 1.05 6.16 9.71
C VAL A 184 2.51 6.47 10.00
N LYS A 185 3.22 5.64 10.78
CA LYS A 185 4.65 5.84 11.08
C LYS A 185 5.53 6.05 9.83
N GLY A 186 5.18 5.44 8.71
CA GLY A 186 5.88 5.67 7.45
C GLY A 186 5.57 7.05 6.84
N PHE A 187 4.35 7.57 7.02
CA PHE A 187 4.02 8.94 6.63
C PHE A 187 4.75 9.97 7.48
N ASP A 188 4.88 9.75 8.81
CA ASP A 188 5.65 10.63 9.69
C ASP A 188 7.12 10.68 9.27
N ARG A 189 7.72 9.51 8.94
CA ARG A 189 9.09 9.45 8.42
C ARG A 189 9.24 10.22 7.11
N ALA A 190 8.29 10.06 6.18
CA ALA A 190 8.28 10.76 4.91
C ALA A 190 8.11 12.28 5.10
N ALA A 191 7.21 12.71 6.00
CA ALA A 191 7.00 14.13 6.31
C ALA A 191 8.25 14.78 6.91
N LYS A 192 8.95 14.11 7.84
CA LYS A 192 10.22 14.58 8.40
C LYS A 192 11.29 14.80 7.32
N LEU A 193 11.35 13.94 6.30
CA LEU A 193 12.28 14.13 5.19
C LEU A 193 11.87 15.31 4.30
N LEU A 194 10.56 15.44 3.98
CA LEU A 194 10.05 16.58 3.22
C LEU A 194 10.26 17.92 3.95
N GLN A 195 10.21 17.92 5.30
CA GLN A 195 10.56 19.09 6.10
C GLN A 195 12.05 19.44 5.96
N LYS A 196 12.96 18.45 6.01
CA LYS A 196 14.40 18.68 5.77
C LYS A 196 14.67 19.22 4.36
N GLU A 197 13.82 18.88 3.40
CA GLU A 197 13.87 19.39 2.02
C GLU A 197 13.13 20.73 1.86
N ASN A 198 12.70 21.39 2.95
CA ASN A 198 11.95 22.65 2.99
C ASN A 198 10.65 22.65 2.18
N GLN A 199 10.00 21.48 2.02
CA GLN A 199 8.77 21.37 1.22
C GLN A 199 7.48 21.53 2.05
N LEU A 200 7.56 21.32 3.36
CA LEU A 200 6.45 21.43 4.31
C LEU A 200 6.99 21.62 5.73
N HIS A 201 6.11 21.93 6.68
CA HIS A 201 6.41 21.88 8.11
C HIS A 201 5.72 20.68 8.76
N PHE A 202 6.42 19.93 9.61
CA PHE A 202 5.90 18.73 10.28
C PHE A 202 6.23 18.77 11.77
N GLU A 203 5.20 18.71 12.60
CA GLU A 203 5.30 18.71 14.06
C GLU A 203 4.19 17.83 14.67
N ASP A 204 4.54 16.95 15.59
CA ASP A 204 3.60 16.10 16.35
C ASP A 204 2.53 15.38 15.50
N GLY A 205 2.95 14.84 14.36
CA GLY A 205 2.03 14.14 13.45
C GLY A 205 1.18 15.06 12.58
N ILE A 206 1.35 16.39 12.68
CA ILE A 206 0.62 17.39 11.91
C ILE A 206 1.53 17.98 10.82
N ILE A 207 0.98 18.02 9.62
CA ILE A 207 1.62 18.63 8.44
C ILE A 207 0.97 19.98 8.15
N ARG A 208 1.79 21.03 8.02
CA ARG A 208 1.41 22.34 7.49
C ARG A 208 2.11 22.53 6.15
N MET A 209 1.38 23.05 5.18
CA MET A 209 1.88 23.16 3.82
C MET A 209 2.49 24.52 3.57
N ASN A 210 3.68 24.55 2.96
CA ASN A 210 4.24 25.78 2.43
C ASN A 210 3.55 26.11 1.11
N MET A 211 3.20 27.41 0.89
CA MET A 211 2.55 27.91 -0.34
C MET A 211 3.51 27.88 -1.53
N ASN A 212 3.97 26.72 -1.97
CA ASN A 212 4.90 26.60 -3.09
C ASN A 212 4.31 25.77 -4.25
N LYS A 213 4.49 26.31 -5.45
CA LYS A 213 4.24 25.71 -6.78
C LYS A 213 2.93 24.90 -6.95
N ARG A 214 1.94 25.52 -7.59
CA ARG A 214 0.69 24.87 -8.00
C ARG A 214 0.88 24.16 -9.34
N ARG A 215 0.63 22.87 -9.40
CA ARG A 215 0.40 22.19 -10.68
C ARG A 215 -0.98 22.54 -11.24
N ASN A 216 -1.08 22.59 -12.56
CA ASN A 216 -2.37 22.78 -13.22
C ASN A 216 -3.29 21.58 -12.91
N ARG A 217 -4.56 21.83 -12.55
CA ARG A 217 -5.58 20.81 -12.27
C ARG A 217 -5.73 19.80 -13.42
N PHE A 218 -5.57 20.25 -14.66
CA PHE A 218 -5.61 19.38 -15.84
C PHE A 218 -4.47 18.35 -15.82
N VAL A 219 -3.24 18.79 -15.54
CA VAL A 219 -2.06 17.90 -15.43
C VAL A 219 -2.27 16.85 -14.34
N MET A 220 -2.83 17.25 -13.19
CA MET A 220 -3.12 16.31 -12.10
C MET A 220 -4.16 15.25 -12.52
N ASN A 221 -5.20 15.63 -13.23
CA ASN A 221 -6.20 14.68 -13.71
C ASN A 221 -5.60 13.71 -14.75
N LEU A 222 -4.75 14.20 -15.64
CA LEU A 222 -4.05 13.36 -16.62
C LEU A 222 -3.14 12.33 -15.92
N MET A 223 -2.43 12.72 -14.88
CA MET A 223 -1.62 11.79 -14.07
C MET A 223 -2.48 10.69 -13.41
N ILE A 224 -3.69 11.02 -12.95
CA ILE A 224 -4.62 10.04 -12.40
C ILE A 224 -5.05 9.03 -13.46
N VAL A 225 -5.48 9.51 -14.62
CA VAL A 225 -5.92 8.65 -15.74
C VAL A 225 -4.79 7.71 -16.15
N ARG A 226 -3.58 8.24 -16.37
CA ARG A 226 -2.39 7.43 -16.67
C ARG A 226 -2.14 6.36 -15.62
N ARG A 227 -2.26 6.69 -14.34
CA ARG A 227 -2.07 5.75 -13.22
C ARG A 227 -3.10 4.61 -13.27
N ILE A 228 -4.36 4.94 -13.53
CA ILE A 228 -5.44 3.94 -13.64
C ILE A 228 -5.16 2.99 -14.81
N ILE A 229 -4.85 3.52 -15.98
CA ILE A 229 -4.53 2.71 -17.16
C ILE A 229 -3.34 1.78 -16.87
N ASN A 230 -2.26 2.30 -16.30
CA ASN A 230 -1.07 1.52 -15.96
C ASN A 230 -1.39 0.41 -14.93
N HIS A 231 -2.24 0.71 -13.93
CA HIS A 231 -2.65 -0.29 -12.94
C HIS A 231 -3.35 -1.48 -13.60
N TYR A 232 -4.34 -1.23 -14.45
CA TYR A 232 -5.05 -2.30 -15.14
C TYR A 232 -4.17 -3.04 -16.15
N TYR A 233 -3.33 -2.33 -16.89
CA TYR A 233 -2.37 -2.94 -17.81
C TYR A 233 -1.41 -3.90 -17.08
N ILE A 234 -0.82 -3.48 -15.96
CA ILE A 234 0.07 -4.32 -15.16
C ILE A 234 -0.67 -5.50 -14.54
N HIS A 235 -1.90 -5.29 -14.10
CA HIS A 235 -2.73 -6.38 -13.57
C HIS A 235 -2.95 -7.49 -14.59
N LEU A 236 -3.20 -7.15 -15.86
CA LEU A 236 -3.33 -8.11 -16.95
C LEU A 236 -1.98 -8.78 -17.27
N LYS A 237 -0.91 -7.99 -17.41
CA LYS A 237 0.44 -8.47 -17.75
C LYS A 237 1.03 -9.40 -16.66
N ALA A 238 0.75 -9.15 -15.41
CA ALA A 238 1.25 -9.94 -14.29
C ALA A 238 0.68 -11.37 -14.28
N GLY A 239 -0.37 -11.66 -15.06
CA GLY A 239 -1.00 -12.98 -15.15
C GLY A 239 -1.80 -13.33 -13.90
N ARG A 240 -2.34 -12.34 -13.19
CA ARG A 240 -3.29 -12.56 -12.10
C ARG A 240 -4.60 -13.11 -12.66
N VAL A 241 -5.17 -14.05 -11.93
CA VAL A 241 -6.38 -14.84 -12.22
C VAL A 241 -7.46 -14.08 -13.00
N LYS A 242 -8.13 -14.80 -13.92
CA LYS A 242 -9.24 -14.30 -14.73
C LYS A 242 -10.20 -13.45 -13.88
N TYR A 243 -10.47 -12.24 -14.35
CA TYR A 243 -11.31 -11.22 -13.71
C TYR A 243 -12.60 -11.79 -13.07
N ASN A 244 -13.24 -12.76 -13.73
CA ASN A 244 -14.49 -13.36 -13.28
C ASN A 244 -14.39 -14.11 -11.93
N ILE A 245 -13.24 -14.68 -11.60
CA ILE A 245 -13.04 -15.40 -10.32
C ILE A 245 -12.79 -14.40 -9.19
N ALA A 246 -11.94 -13.41 -9.42
CA ALA A 246 -11.67 -12.35 -8.45
C ALA A 246 -12.93 -11.53 -8.14
N PHE A 247 -13.76 -11.24 -9.16
CA PHE A 247 -15.04 -10.55 -8.95
C PHE A 247 -16.06 -11.41 -8.19
N LYS A 248 -16.21 -12.70 -8.53
CA LYS A 248 -17.11 -13.62 -7.80
C LYS A 248 -16.71 -13.78 -6.34
N GLU A 249 -15.42 -13.95 -6.05
CA GLU A 249 -14.94 -14.03 -4.67
C GLU A 249 -15.12 -12.71 -3.92
N LEU A 250 -14.86 -11.57 -4.58
CA LEU A 250 -15.07 -10.26 -3.98
C LEU A 250 -16.54 -10.04 -3.61
N PHE A 251 -17.47 -10.32 -4.55
CA PHE A 251 -18.91 -10.20 -4.29
C PHE A 251 -19.39 -11.16 -3.21
N SER A 252 -18.90 -12.41 -3.19
CA SER A 252 -19.23 -13.37 -2.15
C SER A 252 -18.73 -12.96 -0.75
N LYS A 253 -17.55 -12.33 -0.67
CA LYS A 253 -16.97 -11.83 0.57
C LYS A 253 -17.61 -10.51 1.04
N ILE A 254 -18.01 -9.64 0.11
CA ILE A 254 -18.73 -8.38 0.43
C ILE A 254 -20.19 -8.66 0.84
N SER A 255 -20.85 -9.63 0.22
CA SER A 255 -22.22 -10.01 0.57
C SER A 255 -22.32 -10.77 1.89
N ARG A 256 -21.23 -11.31 2.43
CA ARG A 256 -21.16 -11.81 3.81
C ARG A 256 -21.12 -10.63 4.81
N LYS A 257 -22.17 -9.80 4.80
CA LYS A 257 -22.37 -8.63 5.68
C LYS A 257 -22.19 -8.89 7.19
N LYS A 258 -22.07 -10.14 7.64
CA LYS A 258 -22.00 -10.50 9.06
C LYS A 258 -20.70 -10.12 9.79
N HIS A 259 -19.66 -9.64 9.11
CA HIS A 259 -18.37 -9.37 9.75
C HIS A 259 -17.82 -7.95 9.56
N ILE A 260 -18.47 -7.10 8.75
CA ILE A 260 -18.09 -5.70 8.62
C ILE A 260 -18.94 -4.91 9.59
N LYS A 261 -18.53 -4.90 10.86
CA LYS A 261 -19.01 -3.90 11.82
C LYS A 261 -18.56 -2.54 11.28
N GLU A 262 -19.40 -1.54 11.41
CA GLU A 262 -19.32 -0.16 10.95
C GLU A 262 -17.98 0.29 10.33
N ILE A 263 -18.02 0.66 9.04
CA ILE A 263 -16.85 1.21 8.36
C ILE A 263 -16.55 2.57 9.00
N PRO A 264 -15.35 2.79 9.56
CA PRO A 264 -15.02 4.04 10.22
C PRO A 264 -15.20 5.24 9.27
N GLU A 265 -15.73 6.34 9.80
CA GLU A 265 -16.01 7.55 9.01
C GLU A 265 -14.75 8.08 8.30
N TYR A 266 -13.62 8.10 8.98
CA TYR A 266 -12.35 8.56 8.41
C TYR A 266 -11.89 7.75 7.18
N LEU A 267 -12.34 6.50 7.02
CA LEU A 267 -12.04 5.70 5.83
C LEU A 267 -12.91 6.08 4.64
N ILE A 268 -14.12 6.61 4.90
CA ILE A 268 -15.08 7.04 3.86
C ILE A 268 -14.94 8.53 3.57
N LYS A 269 -14.78 9.34 4.63
CA LYS A 269 -14.67 10.80 4.61
C LYS A 269 -13.39 11.25 5.33
N PRO A 270 -12.21 11.07 4.72
CA PRO A 270 -10.94 11.45 5.34
C PRO A 270 -10.84 12.93 5.70
N GLU A 271 -11.64 13.77 5.06
CA GLU A 271 -11.73 15.20 5.34
C GLU A 271 -12.19 15.50 6.80
N SER A 272 -12.87 14.55 7.45
CA SER A 272 -13.24 14.67 8.87
C SER A 272 -12.03 14.75 9.82
N LEU A 273 -10.84 14.36 9.34
CA LEU A 273 -9.60 14.45 10.10
C LEU A 273 -8.94 15.84 10.01
N LEU A 274 -9.35 16.70 9.06
CA LEU A 274 -8.77 18.02 8.88
C LEU A 274 -9.24 18.94 10.00
N LYS A 275 -8.31 19.73 10.55
CA LYS A 275 -8.59 20.77 11.57
C LYS A 275 -8.17 22.13 11.02
N THR A 276 -8.90 23.17 11.41
CA THR A 276 -8.49 24.57 11.25
C THR A 276 -7.89 25.05 12.56
N SER A 277 -6.83 25.83 12.48
CA SER A 277 -6.20 26.48 13.66
C SER A 277 -7.02 27.68 14.10
#